data_419573bf39a722cd547a20365d318934
#
_entry.id   419573bf39a722cd547a20365d318934
#
_cell.length_a   1.000
_cell.length_b   1.000
_cell.length_c   1.000
_cell.angle_alpha   90.00
_cell.angle_beta   90.00
_cell.angle_gamma   90.00
#
_symmetry.space_group_name_H-M   'P 1'
#
loop_
_entity.id
_entity.type
_entity.pdbx_description
1 polymer ?
#
loop_
_entity_poly.entity_id
_entity_poly.type
_entity_poly.pdbx_seq_one_letter_code
_entity_poly.pdbx_strand_id
1 'polypeptide(L)'
;MPPSPQALPAPEGAEPLDFERVHAQHAAFVWRTLRRMGVREADLEDVCQEAFLVVHRRLPEFDPRAPVAAWLFGICMRLASDHRKRAHVRRETPVAETPDEARPPEQLESVARTQARARLDRILDALDEDKRAVFVLFEIEQWAMADVAQAVGCPVQTAYARLYAARKQVQEAVARLQGGER
;
A
#
# COMPACT_ATOMS: atom_id res chain seq x y z
N MET A 1 -18.65 14.27 9.90
CA MET A 1 -18.38 14.64 8.50
C MET A 1 -17.01 14.07 8.14
N PRO A 2 -16.86 13.18 7.16
CA PRO A 2 -15.55 12.75 6.75
C PRO A 2 -14.76 13.95 6.19
N PRO A 3 -13.44 14.01 6.40
CA PRO A 3 -12.61 15.06 5.81
C PRO A 3 -12.74 15.04 4.28
N SER A 4 -12.75 16.21 3.68
CA SER A 4 -12.78 16.31 2.21
C SER A 4 -11.51 15.69 1.61
N PRO A 5 -11.63 14.93 0.52
CA PRO A 5 -10.47 14.37 -0.17
C PRO A 5 -9.50 15.49 -0.57
N GLN A 6 -8.24 15.33 -0.23
CA GLN A 6 -7.20 16.28 -0.58
C GLN A 6 -6.60 15.88 -1.94
N ALA A 7 -6.51 16.84 -2.86
CA ALA A 7 -5.71 16.66 -4.06
C ALA A 7 -4.23 16.47 -3.68
N LEU A 8 -3.52 15.62 -4.41
CA LEU A 8 -2.08 15.50 -4.22
C LEU A 8 -1.42 16.86 -4.49
N PRO A 9 -0.50 17.33 -3.62
CA PRO A 9 0.20 18.59 -3.88
C PRO A 9 0.94 18.51 -5.22
N ALA A 10 0.66 19.49 -6.07
CA ALA A 10 1.45 19.69 -7.28
C ALA A 10 2.89 20.08 -6.88
N PRO A 11 3.91 19.71 -7.64
CA PRO A 11 5.29 20.06 -7.32
C PRO A 11 5.47 21.57 -7.33
N GLU A 12 5.69 22.16 -6.16
CA GLU A 12 6.12 23.55 -6.05
C GLU A 12 7.60 23.63 -6.38
N GLY A 13 7.94 24.45 -7.39
CA GLY A 13 9.28 24.96 -7.72
C GLY A 13 10.33 23.87 -7.96
N ALA A 14 10.67 23.65 -9.20
CA ALA A 14 11.56 22.58 -9.68
C ALA A 14 13.01 22.69 -9.20
N GLU A 15 13.27 22.37 -7.94
CA GLU A 15 14.59 21.81 -7.59
C GLU A 15 14.65 20.36 -8.12
N PRO A 16 15.79 19.93 -8.69
CA PRO A 16 15.93 18.57 -9.17
C PRO A 16 15.57 17.59 -8.03
N LEU A 17 14.67 16.70 -8.30
CA LEU A 17 14.31 15.63 -7.36
C LEU A 17 15.54 14.73 -7.22
N ASP A 18 16.22 14.77 -6.08
CA ASP A 18 17.28 13.83 -5.80
C ASP A 18 16.76 12.61 -5.02
N PHE A 19 17.49 11.53 -5.07
CA PHE A 19 17.12 10.28 -4.43
C PHE A 19 17.02 10.40 -2.90
N GLU A 20 17.96 11.13 -2.29
CA GLU A 20 18.02 11.27 -0.83
C GLU A 20 16.77 11.98 -0.31
N ARG A 21 16.34 13.02 -1.01
CA ARG A 21 15.12 13.77 -0.68
C ARG A 21 13.87 12.91 -0.86
N VAL A 22 13.76 12.16 -1.97
CA VAL A 22 12.64 11.24 -2.19
C VAL A 22 12.60 10.18 -1.09
N HIS A 23 13.75 9.58 -0.77
CA HIS A 23 13.83 8.59 0.29
C HIS A 23 13.42 9.17 1.64
N ALA A 24 14.02 10.30 2.06
CA ALA A 24 13.73 10.91 3.37
C ALA A 24 12.26 11.30 3.54
N GLN A 25 11.62 11.82 2.48
CA GLN A 25 10.23 12.29 2.54
C GLN A 25 9.21 11.17 2.40
N HIS A 26 9.54 10.08 1.69
CA HIS A 26 8.55 9.07 1.29
C HIS A 26 8.81 7.66 1.83
N ALA A 27 9.88 7.41 2.61
CA ALA A 27 10.16 6.08 3.14
C ALA A 27 8.98 5.51 3.95
N ALA A 28 8.40 6.31 4.83
CA ALA A 28 7.24 5.90 5.61
C ALA A 28 5.99 5.63 4.76
N PHE A 29 5.80 6.37 3.67
CA PHE A 29 4.71 6.14 2.71
C PHE A 29 4.91 4.82 1.96
N VAL A 30 6.10 4.56 1.42
CA VAL A 30 6.45 3.31 0.72
C VAL A 30 6.25 2.11 1.62
N TRP A 31 6.77 2.16 2.86
CA TRP A 31 6.60 1.10 3.85
C TRP A 31 5.12 0.78 4.14
N ARG A 32 4.32 1.81 4.47
CA ARG A 32 2.89 1.63 4.74
C ARG A 32 2.14 1.11 3.53
N THR A 33 2.48 1.59 2.34
CA THR A 33 1.84 1.17 1.09
C THR A 33 2.10 -0.30 0.81
N LEU A 34 3.35 -0.75 0.84
CA LEU A 34 3.73 -2.14 0.63
C LEU A 34 3.00 -3.09 1.60
N ARG A 35 2.97 -2.74 2.88
CA ARG A 35 2.24 -3.48 3.89
C ARG A 35 0.74 -3.56 3.57
N ARG A 36 0.10 -2.43 3.30
CA ARG A 36 -1.33 -2.36 2.96
C ARG A 36 -1.66 -3.08 1.66
N MET A 37 -0.70 -3.16 0.74
CA MET A 37 -0.83 -3.95 -0.49
C MET A 37 -0.56 -5.45 -0.29
N GLY A 38 -0.34 -5.91 0.95
CA GLY A 38 -0.29 -7.33 1.32
C GLY A 38 1.11 -7.95 1.29
N VAL A 39 2.16 -7.15 1.37
CA VAL A 39 3.50 -7.65 1.66
C VAL A 39 3.57 -8.03 3.15
N ARG A 40 4.06 -9.24 3.45
CA ARG A 40 4.16 -9.74 4.82
C ARG A 40 5.19 -8.95 5.62
N GLU A 41 5.00 -8.83 6.92
CA GLU A 41 5.91 -8.08 7.80
C GLU A 41 7.37 -8.52 7.67
N ALA A 42 7.61 -9.84 7.59
CA ALA A 42 8.94 -10.42 7.42
C ALA A 42 9.66 -10.01 6.13
N ASP A 43 8.89 -9.72 5.07
CA ASP A 43 9.44 -9.40 3.75
C ASP A 43 9.45 -7.88 3.47
N LEU A 44 8.87 -7.07 4.37
CA LEU A 44 8.68 -5.63 4.13
C LEU A 44 9.99 -4.88 3.94
N GLU A 45 11.01 -5.19 4.71
CA GLU A 45 12.31 -4.52 4.62
C GLU A 45 12.94 -4.75 3.25
N ASP A 46 12.98 -6.00 2.80
CA ASP A 46 13.57 -6.38 1.52
C ASP A 46 12.80 -5.77 0.34
N VAL A 47 11.46 -5.84 0.38
CA VAL A 47 10.64 -5.26 -0.70
C VAL A 47 10.69 -3.72 -0.69
N CYS A 48 10.84 -3.10 0.49
CA CYS A 48 11.05 -1.66 0.59
C CYS A 48 12.40 -1.24 -0.01
N GLN A 49 13.48 -1.98 0.26
CA GLN A 49 14.78 -1.76 -0.37
C GLN A 49 14.69 -1.94 -1.89
N GLU A 50 14.01 -3.01 -2.37
CA GLU A 50 13.77 -3.23 -3.80
C GLU A 50 13.01 -2.04 -4.43
N ALA A 51 12.01 -1.50 -3.72
CA ALA A 51 11.27 -0.32 -4.19
C ALA A 51 12.20 0.89 -4.37
N PHE A 52 13.08 1.17 -3.40
CA PHE A 52 14.00 2.29 -3.51
C PHE A 52 15.11 2.07 -4.54
N LEU A 53 15.53 0.83 -4.81
CA LEU A 53 16.42 0.52 -5.92
C LEU A 53 15.74 0.79 -7.28
N VAL A 54 14.44 0.50 -7.40
CA VAL A 54 13.66 0.85 -8.60
C VAL A 54 13.52 2.36 -8.72
N VAL A 55 13.22 3.06 -7.62
CA VAL A 55 13.15 4.52 -7.56
C VAL A 55 14.47 5.13 -8.03
N HIS A 56 15.60 4.73 -7.46
CA HIS A 56 16.92 5.24 -7.83
C HIS A 56 17.22 5.09 -9.32
N ARG A 57 16.91 3.93 -9.90
CA ARG A 57 17.14 3.65 -11.33
C ARG A 57 16.23 4.46 -12.25
N ARG A 58 14.97 4.71 -11.84
CA ARG A 58 13.96 5.37 -12.68
C ARG A 58 13.78 6.85 -12.39
N LEU A 59 14.43 7.38 -11.36
CA LEU A 59 14.34 8.79 -11.01
C LEU A 59 14.76 9.75 -12.15
N PRO A 60 15.80 9.42 -12.97
CA PRO A 60 16.15 10.26 -14.12
C PRO A 60 15.06 10.36 -15.20
N GLU A 61 14.14 9.38 -15.25
CA GLU A 61 13.03 9.33 -16.21
C GLU A 61 11.73 9.88 -15.63
N PHE A 62 11.73 10.31 -14.36
CA PHE A 62 10.53 10.79 -13.69
C PHE A 62 10.10 12.15 -14.24
N ASP A 63 8.82 12.28 -14.63
CA ASP A 63 8.24 13.57 -15.02
C ASP A 63 7.96 14.42 -13.77
N PRO A 64 8.68 15.53 -13.53
CA PRO A 64 8.51 16.34 -12.33
C PRO A 64 7.12 17.01 -12.23
N ARG A 65 6.31 16.97 -13.29
CA ARG A 65 4.93 17.44 -13.26
C ARG A 65 3.96 16.41 -12.63
N ALA A 66 4.38 15.15 -12.54
CA ALA A 66 3.57 14.12 -11.93
C ALA A 66 3.74 14.14 -10.39
N PRO A 67 2.68 13.84 -9.61
CA PRO A 67 2.80 13.69 -8.17
C PRO A 67 3.73 12.52 -7.81
N VAL A 68 4.80 12.80 -7.06
CA VAL A 68 5.78 11.78 -6.63
C VAL A 68 5.11 10.61 -5.93
N ALA A 69 4.14 10.88 -5.05
CA ALA A 69 3.44 9.83 -4.31
C ALA A 69 2.66 8.87 -5.24
N ALA A 70 2.05 9.37 -6.33
CA ALA A 70 1.37 8.53 -7.30
C ALA A 70 2.35 7.62 -8.07
N TRP A 71 3.49 8.15 -8.45
CA TRP A 71 4.56 7.39 -9.09
C TRP A 71 5.12 6.30 -8.17
N LEU A 72 5.41 6.63 -6.91
CA LEU A 72 5.86 5.69 -5.88
C LEU A 72 4.82 4.60 -5.61
N PHE A 73 3.54 4.99 -5.53
CA PHE A 73 2.45 4.02 -5.37
C PHE A 73 2.43 3.00 -6.51
N GLY A 74 2.59 3.44 -7.76
CA GLY A 74 2.66 2.54 -8.92
C GLY A 74 3.83 1.55 -8.84
N ILE A 75 4.98 1.94 -8.29
CA ILE A 75 6.12 1.07 -8.03
C ILE A 75 5.76 0.05 -6.95
N CYS A 76 5.24 0.51 -5.81
CA CYS A 76 4.85 -0.35 -4.68
C CYS A 76 3.79 -1.39 -5.09
N MET A 77 2.78 -0.99 -5.89
CA MET A 77 1.73 -1.87 -6.34
C MET A 77 2.27 -3.03 -7.18
N ARG A 78 3.19 -2.75 -8.11
CA ARG A 78 3.83 -3.78 -8.93
C ARG A 78 4.66 -4.74 -8.10
N LEU A 79 5.51 -4.24 -7.21
CA LEU A 79 6.35 -5.06 -6.35
C LEU A 79 5.52 -5.93 -5.39
N ALA A 80 4.47 -5.37 -4.79
CA ALA A 80 3.57 -6.13 -3.93
C ALA A 80 2.84 -7.23 -4.72
N SER A 81 2.40 -6.94 -5.95
CA SER A 81 1.78 -7.94 -6.84
C SER A 81 2.75 -9.09 -7.15
N ASP A 82 3.97 -8.77 -7.55
CA ASP A 82 4.99 -9.76 -7.89
C ASP A 82 5.41 -10.57 -6.67
N HIS A 83 5.53 -9.93 -5.50
CA HIS A 83 5.80 -10.60 -4.23
C HIS A 83 4.70 -11.61 -3.88
N ARG A 84 3.42 -11.23 -3.99
CA ARG A 84 2.29 -12.13 -3.70
C ARG A 84 2.23 -13.32 -4.65
N LYS A 85 2.49 -13.11 -5.95
CA LYS A 85 2.56 -14.19 -6.94
C LYS A 85 3.68 -15.17 -6.58
N ARG A 86 4.87 -14.67 -6.22
CA ARG A 86 6.00 -15.49 -5.78
C ARG A 86 5.68 -16.28 -4.50
N ALA A 87 5.02 -15.64 -3.53
CA ALA A 87 4.61 -16.29 -2.29
C ALA A 87 3.55 -17.37 -2.51
N HIS A 88 2.62 -17.19 -3.45
CA HIS A 88 1.62 -18.21 -3.82
C HIS A 88 2.29 -19.45 -4.42
N VAL A 89 3.18 -19.27 -5.39
CA VAL A 89 3.95 -20.37 -6.01
C VAL A 89 4.79 -21.10 -4.95
N ARG A 90 5.39 -20.38 -4.00
CA ARG A 90 6.20 -20.99 -2.93
C ARG A 90 5.37 -21.83 -1.96
N ARG A 91 4.11 -21.48 -1.71
CA ARG A 91 3.17 -22.26 -0.88
C ARG A 91 2.66 -23.52 -1.56
N GLU A 92 2.58 -23.53 -2.88
CA GLU A 92 2.21 -24.72 -3.66
C GLU A 92 3.36 -25.74 -3.75
N THR A 93 4.61 -25.28 -3.52
CA THR A 93 5.79 -26.17 -3.43
C THR A 93 6.20 -26.25 -1.96
N PRO A 94 6.06 -27.41 -1.26
CA PRO A 94 6.40 -27.52 0.14
C PRO A 94 7.92 -27.38 0.33
N VAL A 95 8.39 -26.21 0.61
CA VAL A 95 9.73 -25.96 1.15
C VAL A 95 9.54 -25.63 2.63
N ALA A 96 10.25 -26.35 3.48
CA ALA A 96 10.18 -26.20 4.94
C ALA A 96 10.30 -24.71 5.32
N GLU A 97 9.23 -24.18 5.91
CA GLU A 97 9.23 -22.83 6.48
C GLU A 97 10.16 -22.82 7.69
N THR A 98 11.25 -22.07 7.60
CA THR A 98 12.02 -21.66 8.77
C THR A 98 11.13 -20.76 9.62
N PRO A 99 11.02 -21.00 10.95
CA PRO A 99 10.27 -20.11 11.83
C PRO A 99 10.83 -18.70 11.76
N ASP A 100 9.94 -17.75 11.52
CA ASP A 100 10.22 -16.33 11.46
C ASP A 100 10.76 -15.87 12.82
N GLU A 101 12.02 -15.47 12.91
CA GLU A 101 12.56 -14.84 14.11
C GLU A 101 11.90 -13.47 14.25
N ALA A 102 11.00 -13.38 15.23
CA ALA A 102 10.33 -12.15 15.59
C ALA A 102 11.36 -11.08 15.94
N ARG A 103 11.51 -10.08 15.06
CA ARG A 103 12.33 -8.89 15.32
C ARG A 103 11.70 -8.13 16.50
N PRO A 104 12.51 -7.69 17.50
CA PRO A 104 11.97 -6.94 18.62
C PRO A 104 11.21 -5.71 18.14
N PRO A 105 10.05 -5.38 18.71
CA PRO A 105 9.29 -4.21 18.34
C PRO A 105 10.11 -2.96 18.66
N GLU A 106 10.45 -2.19 17.65
CA GLU A 106 10.96 -0.84 17.85
C GLU A 106 9.86 -0.02 18.51
N GLN A 107 10.14 0.39 19.75
CA GLN A 107 9.41 1.34 20.58
C GLN A 107 7.91 1.03 20.79
N LEU A 108 7.61 0.52 21.99
CA LEU A 108 6.33 0.56 22.74
C LEU A 108 5.09 1.03 21.94
N GLU A 109 4.84 0.37 20.86
CA GLU A 109 3.54 0.45 20.23
C GLU A 109 2.56 -0.27 21.15
N SER A 110 1.54 0.41 21.62
CA SER A 110 0.57 -0.23 22.53
C SER A 110 0.00 -1.46 21.84
N VAL A 111 -0.18 -2.55 22.61
CA VAL A 111 -0.79 -3.83 22.15
C VAL A 111 -2.05 -3.56 21.33
N ALA A 112 -2.83 -2.54 21.72
CA ALA A 112 -4.01 -2.09 21.00
C ALA A 112 -3.73 -1.62 19.57
N ARG A 113 -2.61 -0.92 19.32
CA ARG A 113 -2.24 -0.49 17.96
C ARG A 113 -1.82 -1.65 17.08
N THR A 114 -1.05 -2.59 17.62
CA THR A 114 -0.66 -3.80 16.90
C THR A 114 -1.87 -4.64 16.52
N GLN A 115 -2.82 -4.81 17.46
CA GLN A 115 -4.08 -5.51 17.18
C GLN A 115 -4.95 -4.79 16.14
N ALA A 116 -5.06 -3.46 16.22
CA ALA A 116 -5.80 -2.68 15.24
C ALA A 116 -5.19 -2.79 13.82
N ARG A 117 -3.86 -2.78 13.72
CA ARG A 117 -3.15 -2.98 12.46
C ARG A 117 -3.39 -4.38 11.89
N ALA A 118 -3.21 -5.43 12.70
CA ALA A 118 -3.47 -6.81 12.28
C ALA A 118 -4.94 -7.02 11.84
N ARG A 119 -5.88 -6.31 12.48
CA ARG A 119 -7.29 -6.33 12.08
C ARG A 119 -7.50 -5.65 10.72
N LEU A 120 -6.88 -4.49 10.50
CA LEU A 120 -6.92 -3.80 9.21
C LEU A 120 -6.34 -4.66 8.09
N ASP A 121 -5.18 -5.28 8.30
CA ASP A 121 -4.53 -6.15 7.32
C ASP A 121 -5.47 -7.31 6.91
N ARG A 122 -6.11 -7.97 7.89
CA ARG A 122 -7.13 -9.02 7.64
C ARG A 122 -8.35 -8.53 6.85
N ILE A 123 -8.79 -7.30 7.09
CA ILE A 123 -9.89 -6.69 6.32
C ILE A 123 -9.44 -6.44 4.88
N LEU A 124 -8.24 -5.89 4.68
CA LEU A 124 -7.69 -5.63 3.36
C LEU A 124 -7.43 -6.91 2.57
N ASP A 125 -7.11 -8.03 3.24
CA ASP A 125 -6.91 -9.33 2.60
C ASP A 125 -8.19 -9.91 1.97
N ALA A 126 -9.36 -9.42 2.35
CA ALA A 126 -10.61 -9.76 1.70
C ALA A 126 -10.80 -9.11 0.32
N LEU A 127 -9.95 -8.13 -0.03
CA LEU A 127 -10.03 -7.39 -1.28
C LEU A 127 -9.04 -7.96 -2.30
N ASP A 128 -9.48 -8.03 -3.57
CA ASP A 128 -8.53 -8.21 -4.66
C ASP A 128 -7.63 -6.97 -4.83
N GLU A 129 -6.58 -7.10 -5.64
CA GLU A 129 -5.56 -6.09 -5.80
C GLU A 129 -6.11 -4.74 -6.25
N ASP A 130 -6.98 -4.75 -7.23
CA ASP A 130 -7.56 -3.55 -7.83
C ASP A 130 -8.47 -2.79 -6.86
N LYS A 131 -9.32 -3.52 -6.14
CA LYS A 131 -10.20 -2.94 -5.13
C LYS A 131 -9.42 -2.47 -3.91
N ARG A 132 -8.40 -3.24 -3.49
CA ARG A 132 -7.51 -2.89 -2.39
C ARG A 132 -6.78 -1.58 -2.69
N ALA A 133 -6.19 -1.44 -3.90
CA ALA A 133 -5.49 -0.23 -4.30
C ALA A 133 -6.38 1.01 -4.23
N VAL A 134 -7.56 0.96 -4.84
CA VAL A 134 -8.52 2.07 -4.81
C VAL A 134 -8.97 2.38 -3.38
N PHE A 135 -9.28 1.36 -2.58
CA PHE A 135 -9.72 1.54 -1.20
C PHE A 135 -8.62 2.18 -0.34
N VAL A 136 -7.40 1.70 -0.44
CA VAL A 136 -6.26 2.24 0.31
C VAL A 136 -6.02 3.71 -0.04
N LEU A 137 -5.97 4.05 -1.31
CA LEU A 137 -5.72 5.42 -1.73
C LEU A 137 -6.85 6.38 -1.36
N PHE A 138 -8.10 5.98 -1.57
CA PHE A 138 -9.24 6.86 -1.34
C PHE A 138 -9.63 6.93 0.13
N GLU A 139 -9.83 5.79 0.82
CA GLU A 139 -10.35 5.77 2.20
C GLU A 139 -9.25 6.01 3.25
N ILE A 140 -8.04 5.52 3.01
CA ILE A 140 -6.99 5.56 4.02
C ILE A 140 -6.02 6.73 3.76
N GLU A 141 -5.55 6.90 2.52
CA GLU A 141 -4.64 8.00 2.17
C GLU A 141 -5.39 9.29 1.79
N GLN A 142 -6.73 9.25 1.68
CA GLN A 142 -7.60 10.40 1.44
C GLN A 142 -7.30 11.16 0.14
N TRP A 143 -6.89 10.44 -0.91
CA TRP A 143 -6.64 11.07 -2.22
C TRP A 143 -7.93 11.39 -2.96
N ALA A 144 -7.91 12.44 -3.79
CA ALA A 144 -9.01 12.73 -4.70
C ALA A 144 -9.18 11.58 -5.72
N MET A 145 -10.41 11.25 -6.08
CA MET A 145 -10.68 10.09 -6.97
C MET A 145 -10.02 10.23 -8.34
N ALA A 146 -9.81 11.43 -8.84
CA ALA A 146 -9.08 11.66 -10.10
C ALA A 146 -7.62 11.18 -9.99
N ASP A 147 -6.95 11.50 -8.85
CA ASP A 147 -5.57 11.10 -8.59
C ASP A 147 -5.48 9.60 -8.34
N VAL A 148 -6.47 9.01 -7.65
CA VAL A 148 -6.59 7.55 -7.47
C VAL A 148 -6.69 6.85 -8.82
N ALA A 149 -7.59 7.30 -9.68
CA ALA A 149 -7.81 6.71 -11.00
C ALA A 149 -6.53 6.76 -11.87
N GLN A 150 -5.82 7.88 -11.81
CA GLN A 150 -4.53 8.05 -12.49
C GLN A 150 -3.47 7.08 -11.92
N ALA A 151 -3.35 6.98 -10.61
CA ALA A 151 -2.35 6.13 -9.95
C ALA A 151 -2.57 4.63 -10.21
N VAL A 152 -3.84 4.18 -10.26
CA VAL A 152 -4.20 2.78 -10.55
C VAL A 152 -4.39 2.49 -12.06
N GLY A 153 -4.25 3.51 -12.92
CA GLY A 153 -4.31 3.36 -14.38
C GLY A 153 -5.68 2.96 -14.92
N CYS A 154 -6.78 3.50 -14.36
CA CYS A 154 -8.12 3.20 -14.85
C CYS A 154 -9.00 4.47 -14.97
N PRO A 155 -10.12 4.42 -15.73
CA PRO A 155 -11.08 5.51 -15.76
C PRO A 155 -11.66 5.82 -14.38
N VAL A 156 -11.97 7.08 -14.10
CA VAL A 156 -12.55 7.54 -12.82
C VAL A 156 -13.83 6.77 -12.45
N GLN A 157 -14.69 6.50 -13.42
CA GLN A 157 -15.91 5.71 -13.19
C GLN A 157 -15.60 4.27 -12.75
N THR A 158 -14.56 3.66 -13.33
CA THR A 158 -14.07 2.32 -12.92
C THR A 158 -13.53 2.36 -11.51
N ALA A 159 -12.78 3.40 -11.14
CA ALA A 159 -12.28 3.58 -9.77
C ALA A 159 -13.44 3.70 -8.77
N TYR A 160 -14.49 4.46 -9.07
CA TYR A 160 -15.69 4.51 -8.23
C TYR A 160 -16.38 3.15 -8.11
N ALA A 161 -16.55 2.41 -9.21
CA ALA A 161 -17.17 1.07 -9.18
C ALA A 161 -16.34 0.10 -8.29
N ARG A 162 -15.00 0.13 -8.41
CA ARG A 162 -14.09 -0.64 -7.56
C ARG A 162 -14.22 -0.23 -6.09
N LEU A 163 -14.32 1.06 -5.79
CA LEU A 163 -14.51 1.57 -4.44
C LEU A 163 -15.82 1.07 -3.81
N TYR A 164 -16.94 1.15 -4.52
CA TYR A 164 -18.23 0.64 -4.04
C TYR A 164 -18.18 -0.85 -3.74
N ALA A 165 -17.58 -1.64 -4.63
CA ALA A 165 -17.40 -3.06 -4.42
C ALA A 165 -16.47 -3.37 -3.24
N ALA A 166 -15.38 -2.60 -3.09
CA ALA A 166 -14.46 -2.70 -1.96
C ALA A 166 -15.15 -2.41 -0.63
N ARG A 167 -15.92 -1.32 -0.54
CA ARG A 167 -16.68 -0.96 0.68
C ARG A 167 -17.62 -2.08 1.13
N LYS A 168 -18.34 -2.69 0.19
CA LYS A 168 -19.22 -3.83 0.48
C LYS A 168 -18.43 -5.01 1.06
N GLN A 169 -17.32 -5.41 0.42
CA GLN A 169 -16.48 -6.51 0.89
C GLN A 169 -15.85 -6.21 2.25
N VAL A 170 -15.42 -4.97 2.49
CA VAL A 170 -14.91 -4.52 3.80
C VAL A 170 -15.98 -4.64 4.89
N GLN A 171 -17.20 -4.20 4.63
CA GLN A 171 -18.31 -4.32 5.58
C GLN A 171 -18.58 -5.79 5.93
N GLU A 172 -18.60 -6.67 4.94
CA GLU A 172 -18.77 -8.12 5.13
C GLU A 172 -17.60 -8.74 5.93
N ALA A 173 -16.35 -8.30 5.68
CA ALA A 173 -15.18 -8.75 6.42
C ALA A 173 -15.22 -8.29 7.89
N VAL A 174 -15.59 -7.04 8.14
CA VAL A 174 -15.76 -6.49 9.48
C VAL A 174 -16.83 -7.25 10.26
N ALA A 175 -17.99 -7.52 9.64
CA ALA A 175 -19.07 -8.28 10.27
C ALA A 175 -18.63 -9.70 10.66
N ARG A 176 -17.86 -10.38 9.80
CA ARG A 176 -17.29 -11.71 10.11
C ARG A 176 -16.33 -11.68 11.30
N LEU A 177 -15.46 -10.67 11.37
CA LEU A 177 -14.51 -10.52 12.49
C LEU A 177 -15.22 -10.25 13.82
N GLN A 178 -16.32 -9.48 13.80
CA GLN A 178 -17.14 -9.21 15.00
C GLN A 178 -17.98 -10.41 15.44
N GLY A 179 -18.43 -11.23 14.48
CA GLY A 179 -19.22 -12.45 14.76
C GLY A 179 -18.38 -13.62 15.31
N GLY A 180 -17.09 -13.65 15.00
CA GLY A 180 -16.15 -14.67 15.50
C GLY A 180 -15.57 -14.42 16.90
N GLU A 181 -15.82 -13.24 17.47
CA GLU A 181 -15.38 -12.86 18.82
C GLU A 181 -16.46 -13.10 19.91
N ARG A 182 -17.57 -13.84 19.58
CA ARG A 182 -18.64 -14.18 20.53
C ARG A 182 -18.58 -15.64 20.96
#